data_a2e909eabbb5d9a310a7c46c02b99dad
#
_entry.id   a2e909eabbb5d9a310a7c46c02b99dad
#
_cell.length_a   1.000
_cell.length_b   1.000
_cell.length_c   1.000
_cell.angle_alpha   90.00
_cell.angle_beta   90.00
_cell.angle_gamma   90.00
#
_symmetry.space_group_name_H-M   'P 1'
#
loop_
_entity.id
_entity.type
_entity.pdbx_description
1 polymer ?
#
loop_
_entity_poly.entity_id
_entity_poly.type
_entity_poly.pdbx_seq_one_letter_code
_entity_poly.pdbx_strand_id
1 'polypeptide(L)'
;LTTRALASYDTAAAFFRSYLVHFQVIALEKTKVAIVGLGTVGSGVAKLLLDYGDRTARHAGRTLWIEQIVVQDLKKARGVELPAGLLSDDLKKITGNPEIKAVAHLVGGLEPARTIMLALLDSGKDVVTANKALLAEHGPELFDRARELGRSIAFEASVAGGIPIITAIGQCLTSNRIESIRAILNGTSNFILDEMETREQSYAAAVAEAQRLGYAEADPTLDVDGSDAAQKLAILAHLAFGARVHWTEIPKQGIDTLNPTDLQYAKELGYRVKLLAVAQLVPEGLELHVSPTLVKLGTPLAEVRGAYNAVSVVGDAVGRVFFHGLGAGQMPTASAVVADLIDTVVGRSAITFRSLKLWSQEKPRVTPRDHDNVPGRFYLRFDVEDRPGVMADITGVLGQNEISIASIIQHEPTDPGRGLVPLVIMTHSATEGQARRAVAEIDQLGCVKSATVRMRVSE
;
A
#
# COMPACT_ATOMS: atom_id res chain seq x y z
N LEU A 1 35.24 -40.43 52.43
CA LEU A 1 34.45 -40.12 51.15
C LEU A 1 33.35 -39.07 51.35
N THR A 2 33.29 -38.31 52.46
CA THR A 2 32.22 -37.39 52.80
C THR A 2 32.57 -35.90 52.86
N THR A 3 33.83 -35.53 52.67
CA THR A 3 34.27 -34.11 52.80
C THR A 3 34.52 -33.38 51.47
N ARG A 4 34.55 -34.09 50.34
CA ARG A 4 34.72 -33.48 49.01
C ARG A 4 33.42 -33.12 48.27
N ALA A 5 32.28 -33.66 48.71
CA ALA A 5 30.98 -33.38 48.06
C ALA A 5 30.32 -32.08 48.58
N LEU A 6 30.64 -31.61 49.76
CA LEU A 6 30.07 -30.37 50.33
C LEU A 6 30.77 -29.10 49.80
N ALA A 7 32.03 -29.16 49.38
CA ALA A 7 32.75 -28.02 48.83
C ALA A 7 32.35 -27.67 47.38
N SER A 8 31.74 -28.62 46.64
CA SER A 8 31.26 -28.37 45.25
C SER A 8 29.86 -27.71 45.20
N TYR A 9 29.07 -27.87 46.23
CA TYR A 9 27.73 -27.23 46.31
C TYR A 9 27.81 -25.77 46.73
N ASP A 10 28.74 -25.39 47.56
CA ASP A 10 28.93 -23.98 47.96
C ASP A 10 29.54 -23.13 46.83
N THR A 11 30.39 -23.69 46.01
CA THR A 11 30.94 -22.98 44.82
C THR A 11 29.89 -22.79 43.73
N ALA A 12 29.01 -23.76 43.49
CA ALA A 12 27.89 -23.62 42.53
C ALA A 12 26.86 -22.62 43.03
N ALA A 13 26.54 -22.62 44.32
CA ALA A 13 25.62 -21.67 44.93
C ALA A 13 26.17 -20.23 44.95
N ALA A 14 27.49 -20.08 45.17
CA ALA A 14 28.18 -18.80 45.08
C ALA A 14 28.24 -18.28 43.63
N PHE A 15 28.44 -19.17 42.64
CA PHE A 15 28.44 -18.83 41.22
C PHE A 15 27.02 -18.43 40.76
N PHE A 16 25.97 -19.15 41.21
CA PHE A 16 24.58 -18.79 40.92
C PHE A 16 24.15 -17.49 41.63
N ARG A 17 24.61 -17.23 42.84
CA ARG A 17 24.36 -15.94 43.53
C ARG A 17 25.11 -14.78 42.87
N SER A 18 26.33 -14.97 42.39
CA SER A 18 27.10 -13.97 41.63
C SER A 18 26.43 -13.68 40.28
N TYR A 19 25.80 -14.68 39.61
CA TYR A 19 25.07 -14.50 38.37
C TYR A 19 23.70 -13.80 38.58
N LEU A 20 23.04 -14.02 39.72
CA LEU A 20 21.76 -13.38 40.07
C LEU A 20 21.93 -11.93 40.59
N VAL A 21 23.10 -11.54 41.09
CA VAL A 21 23.36 -10.18 41.62
C VAL A 21 23.73 -9.20 40.50
N HIS A 22 23.99 -9.66 39.26
CA HIS A 22 24.31 -8.77 38.12
C HIS A 22 23.14 -8.52 37.14
N PHE A 23 21.95 -9.00 37.43
CA PHE A 23 20.74 -8.39 36.84
C PHE A 23 20.36 -7.15 37.69
N GLN A 24 21.23 -6.13 37.67
CA GLN A 24 20.71 -4.78 37.87
C GLN A 24 19.61 -4.63 36.84
N VAL A 25 18.36 -4.53 37.32
CA VAL A 25 17.27 -3.97 36.53
C VAL A 25 17.70 -2.55 36.19
N ILE A 26 18.43 -2.41 35.07
CA ILE A 26 18.72 -1.10 34.50
C ILE A 26 17.35 -0.52 34.28
N ALA A 27 16.96 0.46 35.11
CA ALA A 27 15.72 1.20 34.90
C ALA A 27 15.84 1.85 33.53
N LEU A 28 15.17 1.25 32.53
CA LEU A 28 15.22 1.75 31.16
C LEU A 28 14.75 3.20 31.16
N GLU A 29 15.51 4.06 30.52
CA GLU A 29 15.17 5.46 30.35
C GLU A 29 13.76 5.57 29.72
N LYS A 30 12.89 6.40 30.29
CA LYS A 30 11.57 6.66 29.75
C LYS A 30 11.65 7.76 28.71
N THR A 31 11.18 7.46 27.49
CA THR A 31 11.02 8.46 26.45
C THR A 31 9.54 8.77 26.27
N LYS A 32 9.19 10.05 26.45
CA LYS A 32 7.82 10.51 26.32
C LYS A 32 7.44 10.63 24.86
N VAL A 33 6.32 10.01 24.49
CA VAL A 33 5.69 10.07 23.17
C VAL A 33 4.24 10.54 23.32
N ALA A 34 3.64 11.00 22.24
CA ALA A 34 2.24 11.38 22.21
C ALA A 34 1.51 10.79 21.00
N ILE A 35 0.18 10.78 21.09
CA ILE A 35 -0.69 10.35 20.00
C ILE A 35 -1.67 11.49 19.69
N VAL A 36 -1.81 11.83 18.41
CA VAL A 36 -2.85 12.74 17.93
C VAL A 36 -3.77 11.96 17.00
N GLY A 37 -5.02 11.78 17.44
CA GLY A 37 -5.99 10.92 16.79
C GLY A 37 -6.05 9.52 17.42
N LEU A 38 -7.21 9.16 17.97
CA LEU A 38 -7.46 7.87 18.62
C LEU A 38 -8.66 7.16 17.96
N GLY A 39 -8.57 7.03 16.62
CA GLY A 39 -9.43 6.18 15.81
C GLY A 39 -8.95 4.73 15.84
N THR A 40 -9.28 3.95 14.81
CA THR A 40 -8.91 2.53 14.71
C THR A 40 -7.41 2.30 14.92
N VAL A 41 -6.56 3.01 14.17
CA VAL A 41 -5.10 2.86 14.26
C VAL A 41 -4.56 3.38 15.58
N GLY A 42 -4.98 4.58 16.01
CA GLY A 42 -4.53 5.20 17.27
C GLY A 42 -4.85 4.35 18.50
N SER A 43 -6.03 3.73 18.55
CA SER A 43 -6.40 2.79 19.62
C SER A 43 -5.50 1.56 19.62
N GLY A 44 -5.14 1.04 18.43
CA GLY A 44 -4.17 -0.06 18.30
C GLY A 44 -2.77 0.32 18.78
N VAL A 45 -2.30 1.53 18.46
CA VAL A 45 -0.99 2.06 18.93
C VAL A 45 -0.99 2.20 20.45
N ALA A 46 -2.04 2.82 21.02
CA ALA A 46 -2.17 2.95 22.47
C ALA A 46 -2.15 1.58 23.15
N LYS A 47 -2.91 0.61 22.62
CA LYS A 47 -2.94 -0.76 23.12
C LYS A 47 -1.56 -1.42 23.07
N LEU A 48 -0.83 -1.33 21.94
CA LEU A 48 0.50 -1.91 21.82
C LEU A 48 1.50 -1.31 22.81
N LEU A 49 1.43 0.00 23.08
CA LEU A 49 2.34 0.66 24.01
C LEU A 49 1.98 0.40 25.47
N LEU A 50 0.69 0.28 25.80
CA LEU A 50 0.22 0.02 27.17
C LEU A 50 0.34 -1.46 27.56
N ASP A 51 -0.11 -2.38 26.69
CA ASP A 51 -0.19 -3.81 27.01
C ASP A 51 1.17 -4.53 26.79
N TYR A 52 2.01 -4.02 25.88
CA TYR A 52 3.26 -4.66 25.47
C TYR A 52 4.49 -3.77 25.64
N GLY A 53 4.45 -2.83 26.58
CA GLY A 53 5.53 -1.88 26.85
C GLY A 53 6.90 -2.52 27.07
N ASP A 54 6.97 -3.66 27.78
CA ASP A 54 8.22 -4.38 28.01
C ASP A 54 8.85 -4.94 26.74
N ARG A 55 8.04 -5.37 25.77
CA ARG A 55 8.51 -5.86 24.47
C ARG A 55 9.05 -4.73 23.62
N THR A 56 8.34 -3.61 23.56
CA THR A 56 8.78 -2.42 22.82
C THR A 56 10.04 -1.83 23.45
N ALA A 57 10.13 -1.82 24.77
CA ALA A 57 11.29 -1.34 25.52
C ALA A 57 12.57 -2.14 25.21
N ARG A 58 12.47 -3.47 25.06
CA ARG A 58 13.61 -4.31 24.68
C ARG A 58 14.19 -3.93 23.31
N HIS A 59 13.35 -3.61 22.34
CA HIS A 59 13.79 -3.21 21.00
C HIS A 59 14.29 -1.76 20.92
N ALA A 60 13.74 -0.88 21.75
CA ALA A 60 14.11 0.53 21.81
C ALA A 60 15.32 0.78 22.75
N GLY A 61 15.65 -0.15 23.64
CA GLY A 61 16.60 0.08 24.73
C GLY A 61 16.10 1.11 25.76
N ARG A 62 14.81 1.49 25.70
CA ARG A 62 14.12 2.45 26.56
C ARG A 62 12.63 2.22 26.55
N THR A 63 11.91 2.66 27.59
CA THR A 63 10.44 2.56 27.63
C THR A 63 9.81 3.73 26.87
N LEU A 64 8.95 3.45 25.91
CA LEU A 64 8.10 4.46 25.27
C LEU A 64 6.89 4.70 26.17
N TRP A 65 6.80 5.91 26.71
CA TRP A 65 5.74 6.32 27.64
C TRP A 65 4.76 7.27 26.95
N ILE A 66 3.49 6.89 26.87
CA ILE A 66 2.44 7.79 26.36
C ILE A 66 2.21 8.88 27.41
N GLU A 67 2.64 10.10 27.11
CA GLU A 67 2.46 11.25 28.00
C GLU A 67 1.12 11.93 27.76
N GLN A 68 0.66 12.01 26.51
CA GLN A 68 -0.58 12.67 26.14
C GLN A 68 -1.19 12.04 24.90
N ILE A 69 -2.52 11.97 24.87
CA ILE A 69 -3.32 11.64 23.69
C ILE A 69 -4.26 12.80 23.39
N VAL A 70 -4.22 13.33 22.18
CA VAL A 70 -5.11 14.44 21.76
C VAL A 70 -6.11 13.93 20.73
N VAL A 71 -7.38 14.27 20.97
CA VAL A 71 -8.53 13.90 20.12
C VAL A 71 -9.49 15.06 19.98
N GLN A 72 -10.30 15.07 18.94
CA GLN A 72 -11.32 16.10 18.73
C GLN A 72 -12.52 15.94 19.66
N ASP A 73 -12.95 14.72 19.92
CA ASP A 73 -14.14 14.39 20.74
C ASP A 73 -13.74 13.50 21.93
N LEU A 74 -13.79 14.07 23.13
CA LEU A 74 -13.46 13.39 24.38
C LEU A 74 -14.51 12.32 24.78
N LYS A 75 -15.74 12.43 24.28
CA LYS A 75 -16.88 11.58 24.68
C LYS A 75 -17.02 10.32 23.81
N LYS A 76 -16.40 10.32 22.64
CA LYS A 76 -16.48 9.18 21.72
C LYS A 76 -15.93 7.92 22.38
N ALA A 77 -16.72 6.83 22.39
CA ALA A 77 -16.28 5.52 22.88
C ALA A 77 -15.11 5.00 22.03
N ARG A 78 -14.13 4.38 22.68
CA ARG A 78 -12.90 3.88 22.05
C ARG A 78 -12.63 2.45 22.51
N GLY A 79 -12.10 1.63 21.62
CA GLY A 79 -11.81 0.22 21.90
C GLY A 79 -10.52 -0.01 22.70
N VAL A 80 -10.13 0.93 23.57
CA VAL A 80 -8.96 0.83 24.44
C VAL A 80 -9.24 1.53 25.78
N GLU A 81 -8.87 0.88 26.88
CA GLU A 81 -8.89 1.48 28.20
C GLU A 81 -7.67 2.37 28.39
N LEU A 82 -7.89 3.57 28.88
CA LEU A 82 -6.82 4.57 29.05
C LEU A 82 -6.70 4.97 30.53
N PRO A 83 -5.48 5.19 31.03
CA PRO A 83 -5.26 5.83 32.33
C PRO A 83 -5.95 7.20 32.40
N ALA A 84 -6.45 7.53 33.61
CA ALA A 84 -7.10 8.81 33.86
C ALA A 84 -6.14 9.99 33.55
N GLY A 85 -6.66 11.04 32.90
CA GLY A 85 -5.90 12.23 32.59
C GLY A 85 -5.04 12.18 31.32
N LEU A 86 -4.95 11.00 30.65
CA LEU A 86 -4.14 10.83 29.43
C LEU A 86 -4.79 11.50 28.21
N LEU A 87 -6.12 11.61 28.17
CA LEU A 87 -6.89 12.12 27.05
C LEU A 87 -7.14 13.62 27.16
N SER A 88 -7.02 14.35 26.05
CA SER A 88 -7.27 15.80 25.94
C SER A 88 -7.76 16.16 24.54
N ASP A 89 -8.37 17.35 24.41
CA ASP A 89 -8.70 18.01 23.15
C ASP A 89 -7.78 19.20 22.85
N ASP A 90 -6.85 19.50 23.74
CA ASP A 90 -5.91 20.62 23.60
C ASP A 90 -4.55 20.15 23.05
N LEU A 91 -4.27 20.50 21.78
CA LEU A 91 -3.00 20.20 21.12
C LEU A 91 -1.80 20.87 21.82
N LYS A 92 -2.01 21.98 22.57
CA LYS A 92 -0.93 22.69 23.28
C LYS A 92 -0.30 21.83 24.38
N LYS A 93 -1.00 20.83 24.90
CA LYS A 93 -0.42 19.87 25.85
C LYS A 93 0.71 19.03 25.23
N ILE A 94 0.71 18.87 23.89
CA ILE A 94 1.79 18.20 23.15
C ILE A 94 2.81 19.22 22.67
N THR A 95 2.36 20.27 21.96
CA THR A 95 3.27 21.24 21.34
C THR A 95 4.04 22.05 22.38
N GLY A 96 3.43 22.37 23.52
CA GLY A 96 4.06 23.08 24.62
C GLY A 96 4.93 22.23 25.56
N ASN A 97 4.94 20.91 25.43
CA ASN A 97 5.72 20.04 26.31
C ASN A 97 7.06 19.63 25.65
N PRO A 98 8.21 20.18 26.08
CA PRO A 98 9.51 19.90 25.47
C PRO A 98 10.03 18.47 25.73
N GLU A 99 9.45 17.74 26.69
CA GLU A 99 9.86 16.37 26.99
C GLU A 99 9.30 15.34 25.98
N ILE A 100 8.19 15.66 25.30
CA ILE A 100 7.64 14.85 24.22
C ILE A 100 8.55 15.00 22.99
N LYS A 101 9.17 13.93 22.54
CA LYS A 101 10.11 13.92 21.41
C LYS A 101 9.49 13.47 20.10
N ALA A 102 8.65 12.46 20.13
CA ALA A 102 8.01 11.88 18.96
C ALA A 102 6.49 11.83 19.13
N VAL A 103 5.77 12.07 18.04
CA VAL A 103 4.31 12.11 18.03
C VAL A 103 3.74 11.21 16.91
N ALA A 104 2.88 10.28 17.27
CA ALA A 104 2.08 9.52 16.30
C ALA A 104 0.89 10.40 15.85
N HIS A 105 0.99 10.96 14.65
CA HIS A 105 -0.03 11.75 14.00
C HIS A 105 -0.96 10.82 13.18
N LEU A 106 -2.12 10.48 13.74
CA LEU A 106 -3.05 9.49 13.23
C LEU A 106 -4.43 10.09 12.91
N VAL A 107 -4.41 11.36 12.48
CA VAL A 107 -5.58 12.08 11.99
C VAL A 107 -5.71 11.81 10.49
N GLY A 108 -6.89 11.40 10.03
CA GLY A 108 -7.18 11.16 8.62
C GLY A 108 -7.56 12.44 7.86
N GLY A 109 -7.67 12.31 6.53
CA GLY A 109 -8.02 13.43 5.64
C GLY A 109 -6.86 14.40 5.41
N LEU A 110 -7.15 15.54 4.79
CA LEU A 110 -6.16 16.57 4.48
C LEU A 110 -6.12 17.65 5.57
N GLU A 111 -7.28 18.24 5.89
CA GLU A 111 -7.42 19.19 6.99
C GLU A 111 -8.36 18.63 8.07
N PRO A 112 -8.09 18.81 9.35
CA PRO A 112 -6.99 19.62 9.93
C PRO A 112 -5.65 18.87 10.06
N ALA A 113 -5.49 17.70 9.42
CA ALA A 113 -4.30 16.85 9.54
C ALA A 113 -3.01 17.60 9.17
N ARG A 114 -3.03 18.35 8.05
CA ARG A 114 -1.89 19.18 7.60
C ARG A 114 -1.51 20.25 8.62
N THR A 115 -2.49 21.03 9.04
CA THR A 115 -2.28 22.10 10.05
C THR A 115 -1.72 21.54 11.36
N ILE A 116 -2.21 20.41 11.82
CA ILE A 116 -1.71 19.74 13.04
C ILE A 116 -0.27 19.26 12.84
N MET A 117 0.04 18.63 11.71
CA MET A 117 1.39 18.13 11.44
C MET A 117 2.43 19.26 11.40
N LEU A 118 2.11 20.38 10.74
CA LEU A 118 2.97 21.56 10.73
C LEU A 118 3.19 22.12 12.15
N ALA A 119 2.14 22.24 12.96
CA ALA A 119 2.25 22.71 14.34
C ALA A 119 3.12 21.78 15.22
N LEU A 120 3.07 20.47 15.00
CA LEU A 120 3.93 19.50 15.67
C LEU A 120 5.40 19.70 15.26
N LEU A 121 5.69 19.80 13.98
CA LEU A 121 7.05 20.04 13.45
C LEU A 121 7.61 21.36 13.98
N ASP A 122 6.82 22.43 13.92
CA ASP A 122 7.20 23.79 14.39
C ASP A 122 7.52 23.82 15.89
N SER A 123 6.87 22.94 16.67
CA SER A 123 7.15 22.78 18.09
C SER A 123 8.33 21.84 18.41
N GLY A 124 9.08 21.44 17.38
CA GLY A 124 10.29 20.61 17.52
C GLY A 124 10.03 19.13 17.75
N LYS A 125 8.87 18.61 17.32
CA LYS A 125 8.55 17.17 17.40
C LYS A 125 8.95 16.45 16.14
N ASP A 126 9.45 15.22 16.28
CA ASP A 126 9.50 14.26 15.20
C ASP A 126 8.12 13.61 15.04
N VAL A 127 7.69 13.33 13.81
CA VAL A 127 6.33 12.88 13.52
C VAL A 127 6.35 11.50 12.89
N VAL A 128 5.43 10.64 13.34
CA VAL A 128 5.13 9.35 12.72
C VAL A 128 3.71 9.39 12.19
N THR A 129 3.47 9.03 10.94
CA THR A 129 2.13 9.12 10.34
C THR A 129 1.74 7.89 9.52
N ALA A 130 0.44 7.62 9.47
CA ALA A 130 -0.18 6.63 8.58
C ALA A 130 -1.04 7.30 7.48
N ASN A 131 -1.05 8.63 7.40
CA ASN A 131 -1.93 9.38 6.50
C ASN A 131 -1.33 9.48 5.09
N LYS A 132 -1.61 8.47 4.26
CA LYS A 132 -1.15 8.43 2.88
C LYS A 132 -1.67 9.59 2.01
N ALA A 133 -2.94 9.99 2.21
CA ALA A 133 -3.55 11.07 1.43
C ALA A 133 -2.82 12.40 1.69
N LEU A 134 -2.50 12.68 2.95
CA LEU A 134 -1.75 13.86 3.34
C LEU A 134 -0.34 13.87 2.72
N LEU A 135 0.35 12.73 2.69
CA LEU A 135 1.68 12.63 2.09
C LEU A 135 1.65 12.72 0.56
N ALA A 136 0.64 12.12 -0.08
CA ALA A 136 0.47 12.16 -1.53
C ALA A 136 0.14 13.58 -2.04
N GLU A 137 -0.56 14.39 -1.22
CA GLU A 137 -0.99 15.74 -1.58
C GLU A 137 0.01 16.81 -1.15
N HIS A 138 0.50 16.74 0.09
CA HIS A 138 1.31 17.78 0.73
C HIS A 138 2.73 17.31 1.11
N GLY A 139 3.17 16.15 0.61
CA GLY A 139 4.50 15.60 0.93
C GLY A 139 5.65 16.61 0.78
N PRO A 140 5.78 17.31 -0.37
CA PRO A 140 6.85 18.29 -0.56
C PRO A 140 6.92 19.36 0.55
N GLU A 141 5.80 19.99 0.88
CA GLU A 141 5.71 21.01 1.92
C GLU A 141 6.11 20.47 3.30
N LEU A 142 5.54 19.33 3.68
CA LEU A 142 5.73 18.72 5.00
C LEU A 142 7.18 18.25 5.20
N PHE A 143 7.76 17.63 4.18
CA PHE A 143 9.13 17.14 4.25
C PHE A 143 10.16 18.26 4.17
N ASP A 144 9.91 19.32 3.39
CA ASP A 144 10.76 20.50 3.38
C ASP A 144 10.72 21.20 4.75
N ARG A 145 9.53 21.38 5.34
CA ARG A 145 9.40 21.96 6.66
C ARG A 145 10.11 21.13 7.73
N ALA A 146 9.98 19.82 7.70
CA ALA A 146 10.69 18.95 8.62
C ALA A 146 12.21 19.10 8.49
N ARG A 147 12.76 19.19 7.27
CA ARG A 147 14.20 19.40 7.03
C ARG A 147 14.67 20.75 7.54
N GLU A 148 13.95 21.84 7.27
CA GLU A 148 14.29 23.18 7.77
C GLU A 148 14.42 23.22 9.28
N LEU A 149 13.56 22.49 9.98
CA LEU A 149 13.52 22.41 11.43
C LEU A 149 14.47 21.35 12.02
N GLY A 150 15.16 20.55 11.18
CA GLY A 150 15.96 19.43 11.61
C GLY A 150 15.15 18.31 12.27
N ARG A 151 13.87 18.15 11.88
CA ARG A 151 12.97 17.09 12.33
C ARG A 151 12.83 16.01 11.28
N SER A 152 12.16 14.92 11.65
CA SER A 152 11.91 13.78 10.76
C SER A 152 10.43 13.42 10.71
N ILE A 153 10.01 12.87 9.56
CA ILE A 153 8.70 12.24 9.36
C ILE A 153 8.95 10.78 9.00
N ALA A 154 8.40 9.86 9.80
CA ALA A 154 8.37 8.43 9.53
C ALA A 154 6.97 8.03 9.09
N PHE A 155 6.84 7.11 8.11
CA PHE A 155 5.58 6.89 7.43
C PHE A 155 5.36 5.45 6.92
N GLU A 156 5.98 4.44 7.57
CA GLU A 156 5.81 3.02 7.21
C GLU A 156 4.35 2.62 7.08
N ALA A 157 3.54 3.06 8.03
CA ALA A 157 2.12 2.75 8.08
C ALA A 157 1.26 3.36 6.96
N SER A 158 1.81 4.25 6.12
CA SER A 158 1.09 4.92 5.03
C SER A 158 0.91 4.04 3.78
N VAL A 159 1.77 3.03 3.59
CA VAL A 159 1.72 2.13 2.43
C VAL A 159 1.74 0.69 2.89
N ALA A 160 0.71 -0.09 2.50
CA ALA A 160 0.60 -1.53 2.78
C ALA A 160 0.80 -1.91 4.27
N GLY A 161 0.30 -1.12 5.18
CA GLY A 161 0.32 -1.09 6.63
C GLY A 161 1.07 -2.18 7.41
N GLY A 162 0.77 -3.46 7.20
CA GLY A 162 1.47 -4.58 7.86
C GLY A 162 2.72 -5.09 7.13
N ILE A 163 3.03 -4.55 5.94
CA ILE A 163 4.19 -4.91 5.12
C ILE A 163 5.26 -3.82 5.29
N PRO A 164 6.49 -4.13 5.75
CA PRO A 164 7.53 -3.13 6.01
C PRO A 164 8.21 -2.67 4.71
N ILE A 165 7.45 -2.09 3.78
CA ILE A 165 7.92 -1.79 2.42
C ILE A 165 8.72 -0.50 2.35
N ILE A 166 8.38 0.52 3.15
CA ILE A 166 9.11 1.79 3.19
C ILE A 166 10.52 1.56 3.74
N THR A 167 10.62 0.84 4.85
CA THR A 167 11.91 0.45 5.45
C THR A 167 12.69 -0.49 4.52
N ALA A 168 12.02 -1.47 3.89
CA ALA A 168 12.70 -2.38 2.96
C ALA A 168 13.36 -1.62 1.81
N ILE A 169 12.65 -0.73 1.12
CA ILE A 169 13.21 0.07 0.02
C ILE A 169 14.20 1.11 0.53
N GLY A 170 13.85 1.85 1.60
CA GLY A 170 14.61 2.99 2.08
C GLY A 170 15.87 2.63 2.89
N GLN A 171 15.99 1.41 3.40
CA GLN A 171 17.11 0.98 4.26
C GLN A 171 17.73 -0.35 3.83
N CYS A 172 16.90 -1.38 3.58
CA CYS A 172 17.44 -2.73 3.34
C CYS A 172 17.91 -2.93 1.89
N LEU A 173 17.28 -2.29 0.92
CA LEU A 173 17.58 -2.44 -0.51
C LEU A 173 18.43 -1.29 -1.08
N THR A 174 19.00 -0.44 -0.24
CA THR A 174 19.73 0.78 -0.66
C THR A 174 20.97 0.53 -1.51
N SER A 175 21.53 -0.68 -1.48
CA SER A 175 22.64 -1.09 -2.36
C SER A 175 22.20 -1.44 -3.80
N ASN A 176 20.88 -1.43 -4.07
CA ASN A 176 20.32 -1.78 -5.36
C ASN A 176 19.76 -0.55 -6.08
N ARG A 177 19.86 -0.57 -7.40
CA ARG A 177 18.99 0.24 -8.23
C ARG A 177 17.67 -0.52 -8.39
N ILE A 178 16.60 0.06 -7.88
CA ILE A 178 15.28 -0.54 -8.09
C ILE A 178 14.89 -0.41 -9.56
N GLU A 179 14.52 -1.53 -10.18
CA GLU A 179 14.13 -1.61 -11.58
C GLU A 179 12.62 -1.62 -11.76
N SER A 180 11.91 -2.34 -10.87
CA SER A 180 10.45 -2.34 -10.91
C SER A 180 9.81 -2.63 -9.56
N ILE A 181 8.59 -2.10 -9.41
CA ILE A 181 7.65 -2.44 -8.34
C ILE A 181 6.34 -2.84 -9.02
N ARG A 182 5.82 -4.03 -8.67
CA ARG A 182 4.48 -4.50 -9.05
C ARG A 182 3.76 -4.89 -7.78
N ALA A 183 2.59 -4.29 -7.51
CA ALA A 183 1.99 -4.42 -6.20
C ALA A 183 0.46 -4.49 -6.24
N ILE A 184 -0.10 -5.28 -5.33
CA ILE A 184 -1.50 -5.23 -4.91
C ILE A 184 -1.54 -4.33 -3.68
N LEU A 185 -1.89 -3.06 -3.85
CA LEU A 185 -1.85 -2.05 -2.80
C LEU A 185 -3.21 -1.77 -2.15
N ASN A 186 -4.28 -2.34 -2.70
CA ASN A 186 -5.62 -2.21 -2.15
C ASN A 186 -6.21 -3.59 -1.84
N GLY A 187 -6.46 -3.86 -0.56
CA GLY A 187 -7.00 -5.14 -0.09
C GLY A 187 -8.48 -5.31 -0.43
N THR A 188 -9.25 -4.23 -0.43
CA THR A 188 -10.69 -4.24 -0.74
C THR A 188 -10.92 -4.68 -2.18
N SER A 189 -10.22 -4.07 -3.14
CA SER A 189 -10.30 -4.46 -4.57
C SER A 189 -9.85 -5.90 -4.78
N ASN A 190 -8.77 -6.33 -4.10
CA ASN A 190 -8.30 -7.72 -4.22
C ASN A 190 -9.33 -8.70 -3.67
N PHE A 191 -9.97 -8.39 -2.55
CA PHE A 191 -11.05 -9.19 -1.98
C PHE A 191 -12.25 -9.27 -2.94
N ILE A 192 -12.70 -8.14 -3.51
CA ILE A 192 -13.83 -8.09 -4.46
C ILE A 192 -13.54 -8.98 -5.67
N LEU A 193 -12.36 -8.86 -6.28
CA LEU A 193 -11.97 -9.70 -7.41
C LEU A 193 -11.89 -11.19 -7.04
N ASP A 194 -11.42 -11.52 -5.84
CA ASP A 194 -11.35 -12.90 -5.34
C ASP A 194 -12.74 -13.51 -5.12
N GLU A 195 -13.69 -12.75 -4.56
CA GLU A 195 -15.09 -13.16 -4.39
C GLU A 195 -15.79 -13.35 -5.75
N MET A 196 -15.58 -12.44 -6.70
CA MET A 196 -16.12 -12.57 -8.06
C MET A 196 -15.60 -13.82 -8.77
N GLU A 197 -14.28 -14.13 -8.64
CA GLU A 197 -13.66 -15.33 -9.24
C GLU A 197 -14.12 -16.61 -8.57
N THR A 198 -14.16 -16.65 -7.22
CA THR A 198 -14.33 -17.88 -6.46
C THR A 198 -15.80 -18.29 -6.35
N ARG A 199 -16.69 -17.30 -6.21
CA ARG A 199 -18.14 -17.53 -6.05
C ARG A 199 -18.94 -17.21 -7.30
N GLU A 200 -18.29 -16.80 -8.38
CA GLU A 200 -18.90 -16.45 -9.66
C GLU A 200 -20.03 -15.40 -9.52
N GLN A 201 -19.91 -14.52 -8.51
CA GLN A 201 -20.90 -13.52 -8.20
C GLN A 201 -20.63 -12.19 -8.91
N SER A 202 -21.70 -11.38 -9.06
CA SER A 202 -21.58 -10.06 -9.68
C SER A 202 -20.70 -9.11 -8.85
N TYR A 203 -20.13 -8.10 -9.52
CA TYR A 203 -19.39 -7.02 -8.85
C TYR A 203 -20.16 -6.40 -7.69
N ALA A 204 -21.45 -6.07 -7.90
CA ALA A 204 -22.28 -5.47 -6.87
C ALA A 204 -22.45 -6.38 -5.63
N ALA A 205 -22.61 -7.70 -5.83
CA ALA A 205 -22.71 -8.65 -4.74
C ALA A 205 -21.38 -8.79 -3.98
N ALA A 206 -20.25 -8.79 -4.69
CA ALA A 206 -18.92 -8.85 -4.06
C ALA A 206 -18.59 -7.58 -3.25
N VAL A 207 -19.01 -6.39 -3.74
CA VAL A 207 -18.90 -5.13 -2.98
C VAL A 207 -19.75 -5.19 -1.72
N ALA A 208 -21.01 -5.63 -1.79
CA ALA A 208 -21.88 -5.75 -0.63
C ALA A 208 -21.29 -6.72 0.42
N GLU A 209 -20.66 -7.81 -0.01
CA GLU A 209 -20.00 -8.75 0.90
C GLU A 209 -18.75 -8.13 1.55
N ALA A 210 -17.95 -7.36 0.80
CA ALA A 210 -16.82 -6.60 1.34
C ALA A 210 -17.27 -5.60 2.42
N GLN A 211 -18.38 -4.90 2.18
CA GLN A 211 -18.99 -3.98 3.17
C GLN A 211 -19.49 -4.72 4.41
N ARG A 212 -20.18 -5.84 4.23
CA ARG A 212 -20.68 -6.68 5.33
C ARG A 212 -19.56 -7.18 6.23
N LEU A 213 -18.41 -7.53 5.66
CA LEU A 213 -17.23 -8.01 6.39
C LEU A 213 -16.35 -6.87 6.94
N GLY A 214 -16.67 -5.60 6.63
CA GLY A 214 -15.91 -4.43 7.06
C GLY A 214 -14.60 -4.20 6.32
N TYR A 215 -14.41 -4.81 5.14
CA TYR A 215 -13.29 -4.53 4.24
C TYR A 215 -13.52 -3.27 3.39
N ALA A 216 -14.78 -2.95 3.10
CA ALA A 216 -15.18 -1.74 2.38
C ALA A 216 -16.03 -0.83 3.27
N GLU A 217 -15.85 0.48 3.14
CA GLU A 217 -16.71 1.50 3.72
C GLU A 217 -18.03 1.61 2.93
N ALA A 218 -18.98 2.44 3.42
CA ALA A 218 -20.24 2.68 2.72
C ALA A 218 -20.03 3.26 1.30
N ASP A 219 -19.02 4.11 1.13
CA ASP A 219 -18.55 4.57 -0.17
C ASP A 219 -17.16 4.00 -0.46
N PRO A 220 -17.04 2.92 -1.24
CA PRO A 220 -15.78 2.28 -1.56
C PRO A 220 -15.09 2.87 -2.80
N THR A 221 -15.54 4.00 -3.35
CA THR A 221 -15.12 4.55 -4.64
C THR A 221 -13.61 4.63 -4.78
N LEU A 222 -12.91 5.17 -3.78
CA LEU A 222 -11.45 5.30 -3.82
C LEU A 222 -10.71 3.94 -3.84
N ASP A 223 -11.33 2.90 -3.32
CA ASP A 223 -10.77 1.55 -3.34
C ASP A 223 -10.91 0.91 -4.72
N VAL A 224 -12.09 1.05 -5.33
CA VAL A 224 -12.44 0.32 -6.56
C VAL A 224 -12.05 1.05 -7.84
N ASP A 225 -11.91 2.39 -7.80
CA ASP A 225 -11.47 3.22 -8.93
C ASP A 225 -9.93 3.25 -9.11
N GLY A 226 -9.18 2.67 -8.17
CA GLY A 226 -7.72 2.62 -8.15
C GLY A 226 -7.03 3.83 -7.51
N SER A 227 -7.78 4.83 -6.99
CA SER A 227 -7.21 6.05 -6.39
C SER A 227 -6.36 5.76 -5.16
N ASP A 228 -6.82 4.88 -4.25
CA ASP A 228 -6.04 4.46 -3.09
C ASP A 228 -4.70 3.83 -3.49
N ALA A 229 -4.72 2.97 -4.50
CA ALA A 229 -3.51 2.34 -5.03
C ALA A 229 -2.59 3.37 -5.71
N ALA A 230 -3.14 4.37 -6.42
CA ALA A 230 -2.36 5.42 -7.06
C ALA A 230 -1.67 6.34 -6.04
N GLN A 231 -2.34 6.72 -4.94
CA GLN A 231 -1.73 7.48 -3.84
C GLN A 231 -0.53 6.73 -3.24
N LYS A 232 -0.69 5.44 -2.97
CA LYS A 232 0.40 4.60 -2.45
C LYS A 232 1.52 4.42 -3.45
N LEU A 233 1.19 4.25 -4.74
CA LEU A 233 2.18 4.14 -5.82
C LEU A 233 3.00 5.41 -5.99
N ALA A 234 2.39 6.59 -5.87
CA ALA A 234 3.10 7.87 -5.93
C ALA A 234 4.18 7.97 -4.82
N ILE A 235 3.84 7.53 -3.60
CA ILE A 235 4.79 7.47 -2.48
C ILE A 235 5.93 6.49 -2.79
N LEU A 236 5.62 5.29 -3.28
CA LEU A 236 6.63 4.28 -3.62
C LEU A 236 7.50 4.71 -4.81
N ALA A 237 6.92 5.34 -5.84
CA ALA A 237 7.65 5.85 -6.99
C ALA A 237 8.66 6.93 -6.58
N HIS A 238 8.25 7.79 -5.65
CA HIS A 238 9.14 8.79 -5.10
C HIS A 238 10.28 8.16 -4.29
N LEU A 239 9.95 7.23 -3.38
CA LEU A 239 10.93 6.55 -2.52
C LEU A 239 11.95 5.73 -3.33
N ALA A 240 11.49 4.92 -4.26
CA ALA A 240 12.32 3.94 -4.97
C ALA A 240 13.10 4.55 -6.14
N PHE A 241 12.51 5.51 -6.86
CA PHE A 241 13.08 6.05 -8.11
C PHE A 241 13.43 7.52 -8.03
N GLY A 242 13.01 8.23 -6.97
CA GLY A 242 13.15 9.68 -6.87
C GLY A 242 12.30 10.43 -7.90
N ALA A 243 11.23 9.81 -8.38
CA ALA A 243 10.29 10.41 -9.32
C ALA A 243 9.39 11.42 -8.57
N ARG A 244 9.12 12.56 -9.21
CA ARG A 244 8.15 13.53 -8.71
C ARG A 244 6.92 13.45 -9.59
N VAL A 245 5.89 12.79 -9.08
CA VAL A 245 4.60 12.60 -9.75
C VAL A 245 3.49 12.83 -8.73
N HIS A 246 2.50 13.63 -9.11
CA HIS A 246 1.28 13.74 -8.33
C HIS A 246 0.42 12.50 -8.59
N TRP A 247 -0.25 11.96 -7.57
CA TRP A 247 -1.02 10.72 -7.70
C TRP A 247 -2.14 10.79 -8.75
N THR A 248 -2.67 12.00 -9.02
CA THR A 248 -3.69 12.22 -10.07
C THR A 248 -3.13 12.15 -11.49
N GLU A 249 -1.81 12.28 -11.65
CA GLU A 249 -1.12 12.15 -12.93
C GLU A 249 -0.83 10.67 -13.28
N ILE A 250 -0.97 9.77 -12.30
CA ILE A 250 -0.80 8.33 -12.53
C ILE A 250 -2.05 7.81 -13.25
N PRO A 251 -1.91 7.28 -14.49
CA PRO A 251 -3.00 6.66 -15.20
C PRO A 251 -3.61 5.52 -14.37
N LYS A 252 -4.92 5.56 -14.18
CA LYS A 252 -5.62 4.55 -13.39
C LYS A 252 -6.89 4.07 -14.07
N GLN A 253 -7.21 2.80 -13.84
CA GLN A 253 -8.45 2.15 -14.24
C GLN A 253 -8.95 1.32 -13.05
N GLY A 254 -10.23 1.45 -12.70
CA GLY A 254 -10.88 0.70 -11.65
C GLY A 254 -11.28 -0.72 -12.05
N ILE A 255 -11.91 -1.41 -11.11
CA ILE A 255 -12.42 -2.78 -11.29
C ILE A 255 -13.93 -2.82 -11.51
N ASP A 256 -14.59 -1.69 -11.47
CA ASP A 256 -16.06 -1.52 -11.53
C ASP A 256 -16.68 -1.90 -12.88
N THR A 257 -15.89 -1.91 -13.95
CA THR A 257 -16.31 -2.32 -15.30
C THR A 257 -16.21 -3.83 -15.52
N LEU A 258 -15.61 -4.57 -14.60
CA LEU A 258 -15.41 -6.01 -14.73
C LEU A 258 -16.64 -6.81 -14.33
N ASN A 259 -16.83 -7.93 -14.99
CA ASN A 259 -17.90 -8.86 -14.67
C ASN A 259 -17.36 -10.30 -14.52
N PRO A 260 -18.14 -11.26 -13.99
CA PRO A 260 -17.68 -12.64 -13.81
C PRO A 260 -17.16 -13.31 -15.07
N THR A 261 -17.70 -12.93 -16.24
CA THR A 261 -17.25 -13.46 -17.55
C THR A 261 -15.78 -13.13 -17.81
N ASP A 262 -15.31 -11.91 -17.44
CA ASP A 262 -13.91 -11.51 -17.59
C ASP A 262 -12.99 -12.41 -16.76
N LEU A 263 -13.42 -12.76 -15.54
CA LEU A 263 -12.64 -13.60 -14.63
C LEU A 263 -12.61 -15.05 -15.09
N GLN A 264 -13.72 -15.54 -15.68
CA GLN A 264 -13.78 -16.89 -16.27
C GLN A 264 -12.86 -17.03 -17.48
N TYR A 265 -12.90 -16.06 -18.42
CA TYR A 265 -11.98 -16.03 -19.57
C TYR A 265 -10.51 -15.87 -19.14
N ALA A 266 -10.24 -15.02 -18.14
CA ALA A 266 -8.90 -14.91 -17.61
C ALA A 266 -8.37 -16.26 -17.08
N LYS A 267 -9.20 -16.98 -16.34
CA LYS A 267 -8.87 -18.32 -15.81
C LYS A 267 -8.65 -19.35 -16.92
N GLU A 268 -9.50 -19.37 -17.94
CA GLU A 268 -9.37 -20.22 -19.12
C GLU A 268 -8.05 -19.97 -19.87
N LEU A 269 -7.67 -18.70 -19.98
CA LEU A 269 -6.41 -18.26 -20.59
C LEU A 269 -5.17 -18.53 -19.70
N GLY A 270 -5.35 -19.04 -18.48
CA GLY A 270 -4.26 -19.33 -17.54
C GLY A 270 -3.82 -18.13 -16.70
N TYR A 271 -4.71 -17.15 -16.50
CA TYR A 271 -4.44 -15.94 -15.73
C TYR A 271 -5.47 -15.74 -14.61
N ARG A 272 -5.14 -14.81 -13.73
CA ARG A 272 -6.01 -14.27 -12.71
C ARG A 272 -6.00 -12.75 -12.77
N VAL A 273 -7.16 -12.13 -12.59
CA VAL A 273 -7.28 -10.68 -12.60
C VAL A 273 -6.87 -10.11 -11.24
N LYS A 274 -5.97 -9.13 -11.25
CA LYS A 274 -5.56 -8.34 -10.09
C LYS A 274 -5.56 -6.85 -10.44
N LEU A 275 -5.91 -5.99 -9.47
CA LEU A 275 -5.66 -4.56 -9.60
C LEU A 275 -4.19 -4.32 -9.24
N LEU A 276 -3.35 -4.09 -10.23
CA LEU A 276 -1.92 -3.87 -10.02
C LEU A 276 -1.56 -2.39 -10.09
N ALA A 277 -0.78 -1.96 -9.11
CA ALA A 277 0.01 -0.74 -9.15
C ALA A 277 1.42 -1.09 -9.66
N VAL A 278 1.84 -0.46 -10.74
CA VAL A 278 3.09 -0.75 -11.44
C VAL A 278 3.93 0.50 -11.55
N ALA A 279 5.21 0.40 -11.15
CA ALA A 279 6.26 1.34 -11.45
C ALA A 279 7.43 0.58 -12.05
N GLN A 280 7.82 0.91 -13.29
CA GLN A 280 8.91 0.22 -13.99
C GLN A 280 9.85 1.22 -14.63
N LEU A 281 11.12 1.13 -14.27
CA LEU A 281 12.18 1.96 -14.85
C LEU A 281 12.61 1.40 -16.19
N VAL A 282 12.52 2.22 -17.22
CA VAL A 282 12.98 1.92 -18.57
C VAL A 282 13.92 3.03 -19.06
N PRO A 283 14.68 2.84 -20.16
CA PRO A 283 15.58 3.89 -20.66
C PRO A 283 14.89 5.22 -20.94
N GLU A 284 13.61 5.20 -21.33
CA GLU A 284 12.82 6.37 -21.70
C GLU A 284 12.17 7.08 -20.51
N GLY A 285 12.31 6.56 -19.30
CA GLY A 285 11.73 7.14 -18.08
C GLY A 285 11.08 6.12 -17.16
N LEU A 286 10.14 6.56 -16.32
CA LEU A 286 9.42 5.71 -15.38
C LEU A 286 8.00 5.46 -15.88
N GLU A 287 7.68 4.21 -16.17
CA GLU A 287 6.32 3.76 -16.47
C GLU A 287 5.54 3.63 -15.17
N LEU A 288 4.37 4.27 -15.11
CA LEU A 288 3.49 4.28 -13.94
C LEU A 288 2.04 4.01 -14.37
N HIS A 289 1.37 3.09 -13.72
CA HIS A 289 -0.09 2.92 -13.87
C HIS A 289 -0.70 2.10 -12.73
N VAL A 290 -2.02 2.23 -12.57
CA VAL A 290 -2.85 1.34 -11.75
C VAL A 290 -3.95 0.80 -12.65
N SER A 291 -4.03 -0.52 -12.83
CA SER A 291 -5.03 -1.11 -13.72
C SER A 291 -5.34 -2.57 -13.39
N PRO A 292 -6.56 -3.03 -13.72
CA PRO A 292 -6.85 -4.45 -13.78
C PRO A 292 -5.89 -5.13 -14.75
N THR A 293 -5.26 -6.19 -14.29
CA THR A 293 -4.19 -6.86 -15.02
C THR A 293 -4.34 -8.37 -14.92
N LEU A 294 -4.24 -9.05 -16.05
CA LEU A 294 -4.13 -10.51 -16.12
C LEU A 294 -2.76 -10.94 -15.65
N VAL A 295 -2.68 -11.62 -14.52
CA VAL A 295 -1.45 -12.13 -13.91
C VAL A 295 -1.41 -13.63 -14.07
N LYS A 296 -0.30 -14.17 -14.62
CA LYS A 296 -0.17 -15.60 -14.93
C LYS A 296 -0.34 -16.45 -13.67
N LEU A 297 -1.21 -17.47 -13.73
CA LEU A 297 -1.44 -18.43 -12.65
C LEU A 297 -0.13 -19.09 -12.22
N GLY A 298 -0.01 -19.39 -10.93
CA GLY A 298 1.19 -19.96 -10.33
C GLY A 298 2.30 -18.93 -10.03
N THR A 299 2.12 -17.66 -10.37
CA THR A 299 3.05 -16.59 -9.94
C THR A 299 2.64 -16.05 -8.56
N PRO A 300 3.59 -15.60 -7.72
CA PRO A 300 3.28 -15.11 -6.37
C PRO A 300 2.17 -14.06 -6.31
N LEU A 301 2.16 -13.09 -7.24
CA LEU A 301 1.13 -12.05 -7.28
C LEU A 301 -0.26 -12.61 -7.61
N ALA A 302 -0.35 -13.61 -8.50
CA ALA A 302 -1.63 -14.23 -8.84
C ALA A 302 -2.23 -14.96 -7.64
N GLU A 303 -1.40 -15.53 -6.76
CA GLU A 303 -1.87 -16.34 -5.63
C GLU A 303 -2.19 -15.55 -4.36
N VAL A 304 -2.11 -14.22 -4.41
CA VAL A 304 -2.57 -13.36 -3.31
C VAL A 304 -4.10 -13.32 -3.27
N ARG A 305 -4.70 -13.90 -2.23
CA ARG A 305 -6.15 -14.04 -2.06
C ARG A 305 -6.70 -13.11 -0.99
N GLY A 306 -8.03 -12.92 -0.99
CA GLY A 306 -8.75 -12.15 0.01
C GLY A 306 -8.27 -10.69 0.13
N ALA A 307 -8.35 -10.11 1.33
CA ALA A 307 -8.00 -8.71 1.58
C ALA A 307 -6.48 -8.50 1.81
N TYR A 308 -5.63 -9.35 1.28
CA TYR A 308 -4.18 -9.23 1.42
C TYR A 308 -3.57 -8.32 0.38
N ASN A 309 -2.51 -7.63 0.79
CA ASN A 309 -1.63 -6.87 -0.10
C ASN A 309 -0.36 -7.67 -0.41
N ALA A 310 0.28 -7.29 -1.52
CA ALA A 310 1.60 -7.81 -1.85
C ALA A 310 2.40 -6.79 -2.65
N VAL A 311 3.71 -6.81 -2.48
CA VAL A 311 4.65 -5.97 -3.22
C VAL A 311 5.80 -6.82 -3.73
N SER A 312 5.96 -6.86 -5.04
CA SER A 312 7.12 -7.44 -5.71
C SER A 312 8.06 -6.31 -6.10
N VAL A 313 9.28 -6.33 -5.60
CA VAL A 313 10.34 -5.37 -5.91
C VAL A 313 11.45 -6.10 -6.65
N VAL A 314 11.94 -5.54 -7.74
CA VAL A 314 13.10 -6.04 -8.47
C VAL A 314 14.23 -5.02 -8.36
N GLY A 315 15.36 -5.47 -7.86
CA GLY A 315 16.61 -4.69 -7.82
C GLY A 315 17.68 -5.38 -8.66
N ASP A 316 18.59 -4.59 -9.19
CA ASP A 316 19.65 -5.04 -10.12
C ASP A 316 20.60 -6.08 -9.49
N ALA A 317 20.88 -5.98 -8.20
CA ALA A 317 21.77 -6.91 -7.49
C ALA A 317 21.01 -8.03 -6.77
N VAL A 318 19.89 -7.71 -6.11
CA VAL A 318 19.16 -8.68 -5.28
C VAL A 318 18.20 -9.55 -6.09
N GLY A 319 17.84 -9.10 -7.32
CA GLY A 319 16.78 -9.73 -8.10
C GLY A 319 15.40 -9.42 -7.53
N ARG A 320 14.48 -10.40 -7.62
CA ARG A 320 13.10 -10.24 -7.19
C ARG A 320 12.94 -10.57 -5.70
N VAL A 321 12.40 -9.62 -4.96
CA VAL A 321 11.94 -9.79 -3.57
C VAL A 321 10.43 -9.63 -3.53
N PHE A 322 9.75 -10.48 -2.74
CA PHE A 322 8.30 -10.48 -2.63
C PHE A 322 7.87 -10.34 -1.18
N PHE A 323 7.03 -9.35 -0.92
CA PHE A 323 6.44 -9.07 0.39
C PHE A 323 4.94 -9.32 0.33
N HIS A 324 4.40 -9.99 1.35
CA HIS A 324 2.98 -10.32 1.42
C HIS A 324 2.49 -10.19 2.86
N GLY A 325 1.32 -9.59 3.04
CA GLY A 325 0.74 -9.39 4.36
C GLY A 325 -0.57 -8.60 4.33
N LEU A 326 -1.12 -8.30 5.51
CA LEU A 326 -2.28 -7.44 5.64
C LEU A 326 -1.89 -5.99 5.34
N GLY A 327 -2.52 -5.38 4.34
CA GLY A 327 -2.24 -4.00 3.92
C GLY A 327 -2.94 -2.94 4.76
N ALA A 328 -3.92 -3.34 5.58
CA ALA A 328 -4.72 -2.48 6.45
C ALA A 328 -5.17 -3.26 7.70
N GLY A 329 -5.85 -2.57 8.62
CA GLY A 329 -6.36 -3.13 9.86
C GLY A 329 -5.72 -2.51 11.09
N GLN A 330 -6.44 -2.56 12.22
CA GLN A 330 -6.02 -1.90 13.46
C GLN A 330 -4.59 -2.30 13.89
N MET A 331 -4.37 -3.59 14.11
CA MET A 331 -3.10 -4.07 14.66
C MET A 331 -1.94 -4.09 13.65
N PRO A 332 -2.13 -4.50 12.38
CA PRO A 332 -1.07 -4.41 11.37
C PRO A 332 -0.55 -2.98 11.19
N THR A 333 -1.46 -2.02 11.04
CA THR A 333 -1.09 -0.61 10.86
C THR A 333 -0.48 -0.02 12.14
N ALA A 334 -1.05 -0.35 13.32
CA ALA A 334 -0.49 0.08 14.60
C ALA A 334 0.92 -0.48 14.85
N SER A 335 1.20 -1.71 14.41
CA SER A 335 2.53 -2.31 14.49
C SER A 335 3.57 -1.50 13.72
N ALA A 336 3.26 -1.06 12.50
CA ALA A 336 4.14 -0.21 11.70
C ALA A 336 4.37 1.16 12.36
N VAL A 337 3.31 1.79 12.90
CA VAL A 337 3.44 3.07 13.64
C VAL A 337 4.33 2.91 14.87
N VAL A 338 4.19 1.82 15.62
CA VAL A 338 5.03 1.58 16.81
C VAL A 338 6.48 1.29 16.43
N ALA A 339 6.72 0.58 15.31
CA ALA A 339 8.07 0.40 14.77
C ALA A 339 8.71 1.75 14.41
N ASP A 340 7.98 2.60 13.71
CA ASP A 340 8.41 3.97 13.37
C ASP A 340 8.67 4.83 14.62
N LEU A 341 7.82 4.74 15.66
CA LEU A 341 8.06 5.42 16.94
C LEU A 341 9.36 4.95 17.59
N ILE A 342 9.60 3.64 17.61
CA ILE A 342 10.87 3.08 18.12
C ILE A 342 12.06 3.65 17.33
N ASP A 343 12.01 3.60 16.00
CA ASP A 343 13.07 4.09 15.13
C ASP A 343 13.30 5.61 15.30
N THR A 344 12.23 6.36 15.51
CA THR A 344 12.29 7.79 15.76
C THR A 344 12.97 8.11 17.09
N VAL A 345 12.58 7.45 18.18
CA VAL A 345 13.15 7.74 19.51
C VAL A 345 14.60 7.26 19.69
N VAL A 346 15.04 6.25 18.91
CA VAL A 346 16.45 5.81 18.90
C VAL A 346 17.28 6.56 17.84
N GLY A 347 16.68 7.44 17.05
CA GLY A 347 17.38 8.29 16.09
C GLY A 347 17.60 7.69 14.70
N ARG A 348 17.14 6.45 14.42
CA ARG A 348 17.27 5.82 13.08
C ARG A 348 16.46 6.58 12.02
N SER A 349 15.22 6.97 12.32
CA SER A 349 14.37 7.73 11.40
C SER A 349 15.03 9.03 10.94
N ALA A 350 15.69 9.76 11.83
CA ALA A 350 16.38 11.01 11.50
C ALA A 350 17.57 10.80 10.55
N ILE A 351 18.29 9.68 10.67
CA ILE A 351 19.39 9.31 9.75
C ILE A 351 18.82 9.01 8.37
N THR A 352 17.82 8.12 8.30
CA THR A 352 17.15 7.72 7.04
C THR A 352 16.53 8.92 6.35
N PHE A 353 15.78 9.75 7.08
CA PHE A 353 15.12 10.94 6.57
C PHE A 353 16.11 11.91 5.89
N ARG A 354 17.26 12.16 6.52
CA ARG A 354 18.32 13.03 5.96
C ARG A 354 19.00 12.40 4.73
N SER A 355 19.22 11.09 4.75
CA SER A 355 19.92 10.39 3.67
C SER A 355 19.08 10.26 2.41
N LEU A 356 17.78 9.97 2.53
CA LEU A 356 16.90 9.75 1.39
C LEU A 356 16.49 11.02 0.66
N LYS A 357 16.53 12.19 1.32
CA LYS A 357 16.14 13.51 0.76
C LYS A 357 14.78 13.46 0.02
N LEU A 358 13.83 12.72 0.58
CA LEU A 358 12.49 12.54 -0.01
C LEU A 358 11.81 13.89 -0.19
N TRP A 359 11.10 14.06 -1.31
CA TRP A 359 10.40 15.29 -1.69
C TRP A 359 11.25 16.58 -1.56
N SER A 360 12.59 16.45 -1.71
CA SER A 360 13.44 17.66 -1.73
C SER A 360 13.17 18.49 -2.99
N GLN A 361 13.50 19.79 -2.96
CA GLN A 361 13.39 20.68 -4.12
C GLN A 361 14.43 20.38 -5.23
N GLU A 362 15.34 19.43 -5.02
CA GLU A 362 16.26 18.95 -6.04
C GLU A 362 15.47 18.40 -7.26
N LYS A 363 16.05 18.51 -8.45
CA LYS A 363 15.42 17.96 -9.66
C LYS A 363 15.12 16.48 -9.49
N PRO A 364 13.96 16.00 -9.98
CA PRO A 364 13.63 14.58 -9.92
C PRO A 364 14.72 13.77 -10.64
N ARG A 365 15.06 12.61 -10.08
CA ARG A 365 16.08 11.72 -10.66
C ARG A 365 15.58 11.05 -11.93
N VAL A 366 14.27 10.81 -11.99
CA VAL A 366 13.58 10.15 -13.09
C VAL A 366 12.27 10.87 -13.37
N THR A 367 11.96 11.04 -14.67
CA THR A 367 10.68 11.61 -15.12
C THR A 367 9.71 10.51 -15.51
N PRO A 368 8.40 10.67 -15.28
CA PRO A 368 7.38 9.76 -15.81
C PRO A 368 7.47 9.71 -17.34
N ARG A 369 7.32 8.52 -17.91
CA ARG A 369 7.16 8.31 -19.34
C ARG A 369 5.74 8.66 -19.75
N ASP A 370 5.58 9.20 -20.97
CA ASP A 370 4.25 9.37 -21.56
C ASP A 370 3.53 8.01 -21.64
N HIS A 371 2.37 7.94 -21.01
CA HIS A 371 1.59 6.71 -20.89
C HIS A 371 1.18 6.13 -22.24
N ASP A 372 0.85 6.98 -23.21
CA ASP A 372 0.45 6.53 -24.55
C ASP A 372 1.55 5.73 -25.28
N ASN A 373 2.80 5.93 -24.90
CA ASN A 373 3.95 5.24 -25.45
C ASN A 373 4.38 4.00 -24.66
N VAL A 374 3.67 3.66 -23.57
CA VAL A 374 3.96 2.47 -22.75
C VAL A 374 3.53 1.21 -23.50
N PRO A 375 4.45 0.28 -23.80
CA PRO A 375 4.09 -0.97 -24.46
C PRO A 375 3.38 -1.92 -23.48
N GLY A 376 2.52 -2.77 -24.01
CA GLY A 376 1.83 -3.79 -23.24
C GLY A 376 1.12 -4.78 -24.15
N ARG A 377 0.72 -5.89 -23.55
CA ARG A 377 -0.24 -6.83 -24.17
C ARG A 377 -1.59 -6.59 -23.51
N PHE A 378 -2.67 -6.76 -24.27
CA PHE A 378 -4.01 -6.44 -23.82
C PHE A 378 -4.96 -7.62 -23.99
N TYR A 379 -5.82 -7.78 -23.03
CA TYR A 379 -7.07 -8.51 -23.09
C TYR A 379 -8.16 -7.51 -23.44
N LEU A 380 -8.94 -7.82 -24.49
CA LEU A 380 -10.06 -7.02 -24.97
C LEU A 380 -11.29 -7.92 -25.01
N ARG A 381 -12.38 -7.53 -24.33
CA ARG A 381 -13.68 -8.23 -24.42
C ARG A 381 -14.73 -7.29 -24.98
N PHE A 382 -15.40 -7.76 -26.01
CA PHE A 382 -16.47 -7.09 -26.72
C PHE A 382 -17.76 -7.89 -26.57
N ASP A 383 -18.87 -7.25 -26.31
CA ASP A 383 -20.20 -7.84 -26.39
C ASP A 383 -20.79 -7.48 -27.76
N VAL A 384 -20.85 -8.45 -28.66
CA VAL A 384 -21.12 -8.22 -30.07
C VAL A 384 -22.37 -8.94 -30.57
N GLU A 385 -22.97 -8.46 -31.66
CA GLU A 385 -24.01 -9.17 -32.38
C GLU A 385 -23.44 -10.50 -32.95
N ASP A 386 -24.22 -11.59 -32.77
CA ASP A 386 -23.86 -12.88 -33.39
C ASP A 386 -24.30 -12.92 -34.85
N ARG A 387 -23.47 -12.35 -35.73
CA ARG A 387 -23.71 -12.33 -37.18
C ARG A 387 -22.42 -12.36 -37.99
N PRO A 388 -22.47 -12.84 -39.23
CA PRO A 388 -21.30 -12.79 -40.12
C PRO A 388 -20.77 -11.35 -40.31
N GLY A 389 -19.44 -11.22 -40.42
CA GLY A 389 -18.76 -9.98 -40.69
C GLY A 389 -18.26 -9.22 -39.44
N VAL A 390 -18.83 -9.43 -38.24
CA VAL A 390 -18.44 -8.72 -37.02
C VAL A 390 -16.96 -8.89 -36.70
N MET A 391 -16.44 -10.11 -36.83
CA MET A 391 -15.02 -10.38 -36.63
C MET A 391 -14.12 -9.59 -37.60
N ALA A 392 -14.54 -9.46 -38.87
CA ALA A 392 -13.78 -8.71 -39.86
C ALA A 392 -13.77 -7.21 -39.55
N ASP A 393 -14.91 -6.66 -39.09
CA ASP A 393 -15.02 -5.26 -38.70
C ASP A 393 -14.05 -4.94 -37.54
N ILE A 394 -14.09 -5.74 -36.46
CA ILE A 394 -13.25 -5.53 -35.27
C ILE A 394 -11.77 -5.74 -35.58
N THR A 395 -11.41 -6.84 -36.25
CA THR A 395 -10.00 -7.13 -36.58
C THR A 395 -9.44 -6.13 -37.60
N GLY A 396 -10.29 -5.58 -38.48
CA GLY A 396 -9.92 -4.50 -39.38
C GLY A 396 -9.49 -3.23 -38.63
N VAL A 397 -10.22 -2.81 -37.62
CA VAL A 397 -9.86 -1.64 -36.77
C VAL A 397 -8.57 -1.93 -35.99
N LEU A 398 -8.42 -3.14 -35.41
CA LEU A 398 -7.18 -3.51 -34.74
C LEU A 398 -5.96 -3.42 -35.69
N GLY A 399 -6.11 -3.95 -36.90
CA GLY A 399 -5.04 -3.88 -37.93
C GLY A 399 -4.70 -2.44 -38.36
N GLN A 400 -5.70 -1.56 -38.51
CA GLN A 400 -5.49 -0.13 -38.83
C GLN A 400 -4.76 0.61 -37.71
N ASN A 401 -4.92 0.17 -36.45
CA ASN A 401 -4.20 0.70 -35.31
C ASN A 401 -2.88 -0.07 -35.01
N GLU A 402 -2.38 -0.87 -35.98
CA GLU A 402 -1.13 -1.64 -35.87
C GLU A 402 -1.10 -2.63 -34.70
N ILE A 403 -2.27 -3.15 -34.31
CA ILE A 403 -2.39 -4.12 -33.22
C ILE A 403 -2.47 -5.53 -33.79
N SER A 404 -1.46 -6.35 -33.50
CA SER A 404 -1.42 -7.75 -33.88
C SER A 404 -2.12 -8.62 -32.82
N ILE A 405 -2.86 -9.63 -33.31
CA ILE A 405 -3.69 -10.51 -32.48
C ILE A 405 -2.90 -11.77 -32.10
N ALA A 406 -2.87 -12.11 -30.82
CA ALA A 406 -2.24 -13.32 -30.31
C ALA A 406 -3.22 -14.50 -30.23
N SER A 407 -4.45 -14.25 -29.78
CA SER A 407 -5.52 -15.26 -29.74
C SER A 407 -6.89 -14.63 -29.75
N ILE A 408 -7.88 -15.38 -30.18
CA ILE A 408 -9.29 -15.01 -30.19
C ILE A 408 -10.07 -16.17 -29.58
N ILE A 409 -11.02 -15.84 -28.69
CA ILE A 409 -11.95 -16.79 -28.09
C ILE A 409 -13.35 -16.26 -28.26
N GLN A 410 -14.22 -17.11 -28.80
CA GLN A 410 -15.67 -16.89 -28.87
C GLN A 410 -16.34 -18.23 -28.58
N HIS A 411 -17.15 -18.29 -27.55
CA HIS A 411 -17.95 -19.44 -27.22
C HIS A 411 -19.38 -19.27 -27.75
N GLU A 412 -20.09 -20.38 -27.93
CA GLU A 412 -21.52 -20.33 -28.22
C GLU A 412 -22.29 -19.59 -27.12
N PRO A 413 -23.32 -18.82 -27.48
CA PRO A 413 -24.07 -18.07 -26.49
C PRO A 413 -24.78 -19.02 -25.51
N THR A 414 -24.65 -18.76 -24.23
CA THR A 414 -25.38 -19.46 -23.16
C THR A 414 -26.90 -19.18 -23.22
N ASP A 415 -27.32 -18.09 -23.83
CA ASP A 415 -28.72 -17.71 -24.07
C ASP A 415 -28.92 -17.29 -25.55
N PRO A 416 -29.31 -18.24 -26.41
CA PRO A 416 -29.51 -17.96 -27.85
C PRO A 416 -30.52 -16.86 -28.15
N GLY A 417 -31.38 -16.51 -27.19
CA GLY A 417 -32.42 -15.48 -27.37
C GLY A 417 -31.91 -14.05 -27.31
N ARG A 418 -30.69 -13.80 -26.78
CA ARG A 418 -30.14 -12.44 -26.68
C ARG A 418 -29.44 -11.94 -27.93
N GLY A 419 -29.05 -12.82 -28.85
CA GLY A 419 -28.36 -12.42 -30.09
C GLY A 419 -27.03 -11.69 -29.88
N LEU A 420 -26.47 -11.74 -28.65
CA LEU A 420 -25.19 -11.15 -28.25
C LEU A 420 -24.24 -12.22 -27.74
N VAL A 421 -23.00 -12.13 -28.16
CA VAL A 421 -21.94 -13.05 -27.72
C VAL A 421 -20.70 -12.28 -27.25
N PRO A 422 -20.03 -12.73 -26.19
CA PRO A 422 -18.74 -12.17 -25.82
C PRO A 422 -17.66 -12.66 -26.81
N LEU A 423 -16.91 -11.70 -27.35
CA LEU A 423 -15.72 -11.93 -28.15
C LEU A 423 -14.50 -11.46 -27.37
N VAL A 424 -13.57 -12.35 -27.09
CA VAL A 424 -12.31 -12.04 -26.37
C VAL A 424 -11.13 -12.09 -27.32
N ILE A 425 -10.34 -11.05 -27.32
CA ILE A 425 -9.12 -10.95 -28.11
C ILE A 425 -7.93 -10.66 -27.18
N MET A 426 -6.88 -11.47 -27.30
CA MET A 426 -5.56 -11.20 -26.71
C MET A 426 -4.66 -10.61 -27.77
N THR A 427 -3.98 -9.50 -27.45
CA THR A 427 -3.07 -8.87 -28.41
C THR A 427 -1.62 -9.33 -28.20
N HIS A 428 -0.79 -9.21 -29.23
CA HIS A 428 0.65 -9.05 -29.07
C HIS A 428 0.96 -7.67 -28.48
N SER A 429 2.25 -7.34 -28.32
CA SER A 429 2.67 -6.04 -27.79
C SER A 429 2.20 -4.91 -28.70
N ALA A 430 1.52 -3.93 -28.09
CA ALA A 430 1.09 -2.67 -28.69
C ALA A 430 1.25 -1.57 -27.64
N THR A 431 1.21 -0.29 -28.05
CA THR A 431 1.25 0.80 -27.06
C THR A 431 -0.13 1.07 -26.48
N GLU A 432 -0.17 1.66 -25.29
CA GLU A 432 -1.42 2.09 -24.64
C GLU A 432 -2.24 3.02 -25.54
N GLY A 433 -1.56 3.94 -26.22
CA GLY A 433 -2.20 4.88 -27.16
C GLY A 433 -2.87 4.15 -28.34
N GLN A 434 -2.20 3.13 -28.91
CA GLN A 434 -2.77 2.30 -29.98
C GLN A 434 -4.00 1.55 -29.47
N ALA A 435 -3.90 0.87 -28.32
CA ALA A 435 -4.99 0.10 -27.74
C ALA A 435 -6.19 1.00 -27.39
N ARG A 436 -5.95 2.19 -26.84
CA ARG A 436 -7.00 3.15 -26.48
C ARG A 436 -7.75 3.66 -27.73
N ARG A 437 -7.02 4.02 -28.81
CA ARG A 437 -7.64 4.46 -30.06
C ARG A 437 -8.47 3.34 -30.69
N ALA A 438 -7.89 2.15 -30.80
CA ALA A 438 -8.61 1.01 -31.37
C ALA A 438 -9.91 0.69 -30.61
N VAL A 439 -9.87 0.66 -29.28
CA VAL A 439 -11.05 0.45 -28.45
C VAL A 439 -12.10 1.55 -28.68
N ALA A 440 -11.69 2.82 -28.70
CA ALA A 440 -12.60 3.92 -28.94
C ALA A 440 -13.28 3.85 -30.32
N GLU A 441 -12.57 3.40 -31.38
CA GLU A 441 -13.13 3.19 -32.71
C GLU A 441 -14.07 1.97 -32.75
N ILE A 442 -13.68 0.85 -32.10
CA ILE A 442 -14.48 -0.37 -32.04
C ILE A 442 -15.79 -0.13 -31.29
N ASP A 443 -15.78 0.63 -30.19
CA ASP A 443 -16.99 0.97 -29.43
C ASP A 443 -18.01 1.80 -30.23
N GLN A 444 -17.62 2.40 -31.37
CA GLN A 444 -18.53 3.09 -32.29
C GLN A 444 -19.12 2.16 -33.37
N LEU A 445 -18.61 0.92 -33.48
CA LEU A 445 -19.20 -0.03 -34.46
C LEU A 445 -20.59 -0.43 -34.05
N GLY A 446 -21.53 -0.40 -34.97
CA GLY A 446 -22.94 -0.75 -34.70
C GLY A 446 -23.17 -2.18 -34.20
N CYS A 447 -22.20 -3.08 -34.40
CA CYS A 447 -22.24 -4.46 -33.94
C CYS A 447 -21.78 -4.64 -32.47
N VAL A 448 -21.13 -3.64 -31.87
CA VAL A 448 -20.69 -3.64 -30.46
C VAL A 448 -21.79 -3.01 -29.60
N LYS A 449 -22.21 -3.66 -28.52
CA LYS A 449 -23.43 -3.26 -27.76
C LYS A 449 -23.13 -2.78 -26.34
N SER A 450 -21.88 -2.93 -25.87
CA SER A 450 -21.42 -2.39 -24.58
C SER A 450 -20.01 -1.83 -24.73
N ALA A 451 -19.60 -0.99 -23.79
CA ALA A 451 -18.23 -0.53 -23.74
C ALA A 451 -17.26 -1.70 -23.61
N THR A 452 -16.19 -1.67 -24.36
CA THR A 452 -15.14 -2.70 -24.38
C THR A 452 -14.45 -2.79 -23.03
N VAL A 453 -14.33 -4.00 -22.48
CA VAL A 453 -13.47 -4.25 -21.33
C VAL A 453 -12.05 -4.45 -21.80
N ARG A 454 -11.15 -3.62 -21.29
CA ARG A 454 -9.72 -3.68 -21.58
C ARG A 454 -8.92 -3.92 -20.31
N MET A 455 -8.04 -4.91 -20.31
CA MET A 455 -7.10 -5.18 -19.23
C MET A 455 -5.70 -5.39 -19.78
N ARG A 456 -4.69 -5.04 -18.99
CA ARG A 456 -3.30 -5.37 -19.32
C ARG A 456 -2.99 -6.83 -19.03
N VAL A 457 -1.96 -7.37 -19.69
CA VAL A 457 -1.44 -8.71 -19.41
C VAL A 457 -0.03 -8.58 -18.85
N SER A 458 0.19 -9.09 -17.64
CA SER A 458 1.51 -9.13 -17.01
C SER A 458 2.22 -10.45 -17.36
N GLU A 459 3.41 -10.34 -17.87
CA GLU A 459 4.32 -11.46 -18.10
C GLU A 459 5.05 -11.91 -16.85
#